data_04679c581715ab9e51f83a7b78dcf6e7
#
_entry.id   04679c581715ab9e51f83a7b78dcf6e7
#
_cell.length_a   1.000
_cell.length_b   1.000
_cell.length_c   1.000
_cell.angle_alpha   90.00
_cell.angle_beta   90.00
_cell.angle_gamma   90.00
#
_symmetry.space_group_name_H-M   'P 1'
#
loop_
_entity.id
_entity.type
_entity.pdbx_description
1 polymer ?
#
loop_
_entity_poly.entity_id
_entity_poly.type
_entity_poly.pdbx_seq_one_letter_code
_entity_poly.pdbx_strand_id
1 'polypeptide(L)'
;MMKTSSTQEIKFVPKGWGFEKWIVNNKEYCGKLLYFVKGKRCSWHYHKSKDEVFYVQSGKIQVFYDDNDEIYNNGILVAKSIILSSGDNFHVYRGLRHQMLAIEDTELFEFSTQHFDSDSYRIQKGD
;
A
#
# COMPACT_ATOMS: atom_id res chain seq x y z
N MET A 1 -6.97 -23.65 -31.23
CA MET A 1 -8.08 -22.93 -30.65
C MET A 1 -7.62 -21.54 -30.20
N MET A 2 -8.34 -20.54 -30.59
CA MET A 2 -8.02 -19.19 -30.21
C MET A 2 -8.64 -18.88 -28.84
N LYS A 3 -7.80 -18.41 -27.93
CA LYS A 3 -8.25 -18.00 -26.61
C LYS A 3 -8.74 -16.55 -26.68
N THR A 4 -9.99 -16.32 -26.36
CA THR A 4 -10.54 -14.97 -26.31
C THR A 4 -10.11 -14.27 -25.04
N SER A 5 -9.64 -13.05 -25.18
CA SER A 5 -9.43 -12.18 -24.03
C SER A 5 -10.76 -11.71 -23.48
N SER A 6 -10.84 -11.61 -22.17
CA SER A 6 -12.02 -11.09 -21.49
C SER A 6 -11.62 -10.03 -20.50
N THR A 7 -12.49 -9.05 -20.31
CA THR A 7 -12.36 -8.09 -19.23
C THR A 7 -12.98 -8.68 -17.99
N GLN A 8 -12.38 -8.38 -16.84
CA GLN A 8 -12.88 -8.76 -15.53
C GLN A 8 -13.33 -7.53 -14.77
N GLU A 9 -14.21 -7.74 -13.82
CA GLU A 9 -14.71 -6.66 -12.99
C GLU A 9 -13.58 -6.13 -12.09
N ILE A 10 -13.48 -4.78 -12.04
CA ILE A 10 -12.57 -4.10 -11.14
C ILE A 10 -13.30 -3.88 -9.82
N LYS A 11 -12.71 -4.35 -8.73
CA LYS A 11 -13.29 -4.17 -7.40
C LYS A 11 -12.88 -2.82 -6.85
N PHE A 12 -13.88 -2.02 -6.46
CA PHE A 12 -13.67 -0.73 -5.80
C PHE A 12 -13.86 -0.89 -4.30
N VAL A 13 -12.85 -0.49 -3.51
CA VAL A 13 -12.85 -0.60 -2.05
C VAL A 13 -12.64 0.79 -1.44
N PRO A 14 -13.67 1.42 -0.87
CA PRO A 14 -13.50 2.70 -0.19
C PRO A 14 -12.72 2.52 1.11
N LYS A 15 -11.90 3.53 1.43
CA LYS A 15 -11.08 3.58 2.64
C LYS A 15 -11.24 4.95 3.29
N GLY A 16 -10.99 5.06 4.60
CA GLY A 16 -10.99 6.34 5.28
C GLY A 16 -9.97 7.33 4.75
N TRP A 17 -8.90 6.84 4.11
CA TRP A 17 -7.85 7.66 3.52
C TRP A 17 -8.05 7.90 2.01
N GLY A 18 -9.05 7.30 1.37
CA GLY A 18 -9.30 7.40 -0.06
C GLY A 18 -9.96 6.15 -0.59
N PHE A 19 -9.32 5.47 -1.54
CA PHE A 19 -9.87 4.23 -2.08
C PHE A 19 -8.78 3.35 -2.69
N GLU A 20 -9.14 2.08 -2.91
CA GLU A 20 -8.38 1.13 -3.71
C GLU A 20 -9.23 0.66 -4.88
N LYS A 21 -8.64 0.58 -6.06
CA LYS A 21 -9.18 -0.17 -7.20
C LYS A 21 -8.36 -1.43 -7.36
N TRP A 22 -8.99 -2.57 -7.17
CA TRP A 22 -8.35 -3.85 -7.40
C TRP A 22 -8.48 -4.17 -8.88
N ILE A 23 -7.44 -3.85 -9.65
CA ILE A 23 -7.42 -4.03 -11.10
C ILE A 23 -7.37 -5.51 -11.42
N VAL A 24 -6.55 -6.26 -10.68
CA VAL A 24 -6.41 -7.71 -10.78
C VAL A 24 -5.89 -8.25 -9.46
N ASN A 25 -6.41 -9.41 -9.05
CA ASN A 25 -5.90 -10.13 -7.90
C ASN A 25 -6.17 -11.61 -8.10
N ASN A 26 -5.12 -12.38 -8.36
CA ASN A 26 -5.19 -13.81 -8.56
C ASN A 26 -3.99 -14.50 -7.89
N LYS A 27 -3.89 -15.81 -8.04
CA LYS A 27 -2.84 -16.58 -7.36
C LYS A 27 -1.43 -16.29 -7.87
N GLU A 28 -1.30 -15.65 -9.05
CA GLU A 28 -0.01 -15.37 -9.64
C GLU A 28 0.47 -13.93 -9.36
N TYR A 29 -0.46 -12.97 -9.36
CA TYR A 29 -0.12 -11.56 -9.19
C TYR A 29 -1.33 -10.74 -8.77
N CYS A 30 -1.03 -9.53 -8.27
CA CYS A 30 -2.02 -8.54 -7.90
C CYS A 30 -1.59 -7.16 -8.39
N GLY A 31 -2.54 -6.39 -8.89
CA GLY A 31 -2.33 -5.00 -9.29
C GLY A 31 -3.46 -4.14 -8.77
N LYS A 32 -3.12 -3.07 -8.06
CA LYS A 32 -4.09 -2.13 -7.50
C LYS A 32 -3.70 -0.71 -7.82
N LEU A 33 -4.70 0.15 -7.95
CA LEU A 33 -4.53 1.60 -7.87
C LEU A 33 -5.04 2.05 -6.51
N LEU A 34 -4.18 2.75 -5.75
CA LEU A 34 -4.52 3.34 -4.46
C LEU A 34 -4.54 4.85 -4.60
N TYR A 35 -5.62 5.49 -4.15
CA TYR A 35 -5.74 6.94 -4.10
C TYR A 35 -5.79 7.39 -2.65
N PHE A 36 -4.85 8.26 -2.27
CA PHE A 36 -4.77 8.85 -0.93
C PHE A 36 -5.13 10.32 -0.97
N VAL A 37 -6.07 10.72 -0.12
CA VAL A 37 -6.39 12.12 0.08
C VAL A 37 -5.28 12.78 0.92
N LYS A 38 -4.87 13.98 0.54
CA LYS A 38 -3.87 14.77 1.27
C LYS A 38 -4.15 14.79 2.77
N GLY A 39 -3.12 14.53 3.56
CA GLY A 39 -3.19 14.54 5.02
C GLY A 39 -3.70 13.25 5.64
N LYS A 40 -4.14 12.29 4.84
CA LYS A 40 -4.66 11.01 5.32
C LYS A 40 -3.59 9.93 5.30
N ARG A 41 -3.77 8.93 6.17
CA ARG A 41 -2.83 7.81 6.32
C ARG A 41 -3.54 6.48 6.39
N CYS A 42 -2.89 5.45 5.88
CA CYS A 42 -3.33 4.08 6.09
C CYS A 42 -2.85 3.58 7.45
N SER A 43 -3.21 2.35 7.80
CA SER A 43 -2.78 1.74 9.06
C SER A 43 -1.28 1.43 9.05
N TRP A 44 -0.71 1.33 10.24
CA TRP A 44 0.61 0.73 10.48
C TRP A 44 0.41 -0.78 10.54
N HIS A 45 0.91 -1.49 9.53
CA HIS A 45 0.60 -2.91 9.34
C HIS A 45 1.71 -3.62 8.58
N TYR A 46 1.59 -4.94 8.50
CA TYR A 46 2.49 -5.76 7.70
C TYR A 46 1.74 -6.93 7.07
N HIS A 47 2.38 -7.57 6.09
CA HIS A 47 1.90 -8.77 5.44
C HIS A 47 2.94 -9.86 5.59
N LYS A 48 2.51 -11.09 5.88
CA LYS A 48 3.43 -12.24 6.00
C LYS A 48 3.66 -12.92 4.65
N SER A 49 2.64 -12.96 3.82
CA SER A 49 2.65 -13.68 2.54
C SER A 49 2.86 -12.78 1.34
N LYS A 50 2.37 -11.55 1.41
CA LYS A 50 2.43 -10.63 0.27
C LYS A 50 3.76 -9.90 0.21
N ASP A 51 4.39 -9.97 -0.96
CA ASP A 51 5.52 -9.14 -1.35
C ASP A 51 5.01 -8.11 -2.33
N GLU A 52 5.34 -6.82 -2.12
CA GLU A 52 4.75 -5.75 -2.93
C GLU A 52 5.73 -4.64 -3.25
N VAL A 53 5.49 -3.97 -4.38
CA VAL A 53 6.19 -2.77 -4.78
C VAL A 53 5.14 -1.70 -5.05
N PHE A 54 5.35 -0.51 -4.50
CA PHE A 54 4.54 0.66 -4.79
C PHE A 54 5.25 1.55 -5.79
N TYR A 55 4.50 2.11 -6.73
CA TYR A 55 4.96 3.10 -7.68
C TYR A 55 4.09 4.35 -7.56
N VAL A 56 4.73 5.52 -7.37
CA VAL A 56 4.01 6.79 -7.27
C VAL A 56 3.73 7.29 -8.67
N GLN A 57 2.46 7.27 -9.07
CA GLN A 57 2.03 7.80 -10.36
C GLN A 57 1.94 9.32 -10.32
N SER A 58 1.38 9.86 -9.24
CA SER A 58 1.25 11.30 -9.04
C SER A 58 1.17 11.63 -7.56
N GLY A 59 1.59 12.84 -7.19
CA GLY A 59 1.54 13.31 -5.83
C GLY A 59 2.83 13.11 -5.05
N LYS A 60 2.70 13.08 -3.74
CA LYS A 60 3.83 12.97 -2.80
C LYS A 60 3.36 12.26 -1.54
N ILE A 61 4.07 11.22 -1.13
CA ILE A 61 3.68 10.39 -0.01
C ILE A 61 4.89 10.09 0.87
N GLN A 62 4.68 10.11 2.19
CA GLN A 62 5.69 9.70 3.15
C GLN A 62 5.42 8.26 3.56
N VAL A 63 6.44 7.42 3.48
CA VAL A 63 6.36 6.03 3.91
C VAL A 63 7.16 5.88 5.18
N PHE A 64 6.49 5.48 6.26
CA PHE A 64 7.13 5.03 7.49
C PHE A 64 7.31 3.52 7.39
N TYR A 65 8.48 3.02 7.79
CA TYR A 65 8.77 1.59 7.70
C TYR A 65 9.75 1.16 8.78
N ASP A 66 9.62 -0.07 9.23
CA ASP A 66 10.54 -0.70 10.17
C ASP A 66 10.29 -2.20 10.21
N ASP A 67 11.24 -2.95 10.76
CA ASP A 67 11.07 -4.36 11.08
C ASP A 67 10.43 -4.57 12.45
N ASN A 68 10.25 -3.50 13.24
CA ASN A 68 9.64 -3.50 14.55
C ASN A 68 8.21 -2.98 14.53
N ASP A 69 7.45 -3.27 15.59
CA ASP A 69 6.05 -2.89 15.68
C ASP A 69 5.83 -1.41 16.02
N GLU A 70 6.85 -0.72 16.51
CA GLU A 70 6.71 0.65 17.02
C GLU A 70 7.09 1.70 15.98
N ILE A 71 6.22 2.71 15.79
CA ILE A 71 6.57 3.92 15.04
C ILE A 71 7.23 4.93 15.97
N TYR A 72 6.68 5.11 17.17
CA TYR A 72 7.17 6.02 18.19
C TYR A 72 7.47 5.26 19.47
N ASN A 73 8.50 5.70 20.18
CA ASN A 73 8.81 5.24 21.53
C ASN A 73 8.95 6.47 22.43
N ASN A 74 8.09 6.59 23.45
CA ASN A 74 8.03 7.76 24.35
C ASN A 74 7.96 9.10 23.58
N GLY A 75 7.15 9.14 22.52
CA GLY A 75 6.97 10.33 21.68
C GLY A 75 8.08 10.58 20.69
N ILE A 76 9.11 9.74 20.64
CA ILE A 76 10.23 9.86 19.70
C ILE A 76 10.00 8.92 18.54
N LEU A 77 10.10 9.44 17.31
CA LEU A 77 10.01 8.64 16.07
C LEU A 77 11.19 7.66 16.03
N VAL A 78 10.89 6.37 16.04
CA VAL A 78 11.90 5.30 15.95
C VAL A 78 11.86 4.57 14.61
N ALA A 79 10.74 4.63 13.90
CA ALA A 79 10.63 4.09 12.55
C ALA A 79 11.40 4.96 11.56
N LYS A 80 11.91 4.34 10.50
CA LYS A 80 12.48 5.05 9.36
C LYS A 80 11.38 5.64 8.52
N SER A 81 11.70 6.68 7.75
CA SER A 81 10.75 7.22 6.79
C SER A 81 11.45 7.72 5.54
N ILE A 82 10.71 7.76 4.45
CA ILE A 82 11.16 8.27 3.17
C ILE A 82 9.99 8.99 2.49
N ILE A 83 10.30 10.08 1.80
CA ILE A 83 9.31 10.80 0.98
C ILE A 83 9.48 10.37 -0.46
N LEU A 84 8.38 9.89 -1.05
CA LEU A 84 8.34 9.46 -2.44
C LEU A 84 7.53 10.46 -3.26
N SER A 85 8.05 10.78 -4.44
CA SER A 85 7.41 11.66 -5.41
C SER A 85 7.10 10.88 -6.70
N SER A 86 6.38 11.49 -7.61
CA SER A 86 6.03 10.91 -8.91
C SER A 86 7.26 10.29 -9.58
N GLY A 87 7.14 9.03 -9.97
CA GLY A 87 8.22 8.28 -10.61
C GLY A 87 9.05 7.42 -9.66
N ASP A 88 8.87 7.57 -8.34
CA ASP A 88 9.59 6.77 -7.36
C ASP A 88 8.88 5.44 -7.09
N ASN A 89 9.67 4.44 -6.72
CA ASN A 89 9.14 3.17 -6.25
C ASN A 89 9.66 2.83 -4.85
N PHE A 90 8.98 1.91 -4.19
CA PHE A 90 9.36 1.44 -2.86
C PHE A 90 8.97 -0.02 -2.70
N HIS A 91 9.94 -0.86 -2.34
CA HIS A 91 9.72 -2.28 -2.12
C HIS A 91 9.35 -2.54 -0.66
N VAL A 92 8.18 -3.15 -0.46
CA VAL A 92 7.71 -3.62 0.84
C VAL A 92 7.83 -5.14 0.83
N TYR A 93 8.92 -5.64 1.41
CA TYR A 93 9.15 -7.07 1.51
C TYR A 93 8.24 -7.70 2.58
N ARG A 94 8.11 -9.01 2.54
CA ARG A 94 7.30 -9.76 3.51
C ARG A 94 7.74 -9.46 4.94
N GLY A 95 6.79 -9.06 5.78
CA GLY A 95 7.04 -8.72 7.18
C GLY A 95 7.41 -7.27 7.45
N LEU A 96 7.76 -6.49 6.45
CA LEU A 96 8.09 -5.07 6.67
C LEU A 96 6.85 -4.32 7.16
N ARG A 97 6.93 -3.73 8.35
CA ARG A 97 5.89 -2.85 8.86
C ARG A 97 5.95 -1.54 8.09
N HIS A 98 4.80 -1.06 7.67
CA HIS A 98 4.74 0.17 6.88
C HIS A 98 3.43 0.91 7.10
N GLN A 99 3.50 2.23 6.90
CA GLN A 99 2.37 3.15 6.92
C GLN A 99 2.65 4.26 5.93
N MET A 100 1.66 4.65 5.18
CA MET A 100 1.79 5.74 4.21
C MET A 100 0.93 6.92 4.63
N LEU A 101 1.52 8.12 4.56
CA LEU A 101 0.87 9.40 4.85
C LEU A 101 0.99 10.30 3.63
N ALA A 102 -0.14 10.66 3.04
CA ALA A 102 -0.16 11.51 1.87
C ALA A 102 0.19 12.96 2.21
N ILE A 103 1.25 13.48 1.62
CA ILE A 103 1.63 14.90 1.74
C ILE A 103 0.82 15.73 0.76
N GLU A 104 0.50 15.15 -0.39
CA GLU A 104 -0.42 15.68 -1.41
C GLU A 104 -1.39 14.56 -1.77
N ASP A 105 -2.47 14.89 -2.52
CA ASP A 105 -3.30 13.87 -3.11
C ASP A 105 -2.41 12.98 -3.98
N THR A 106 -2.47 11.66 -3.75
CA THR A 106 -1.49 10.73 -4.31
C THR A 106 -2.16 9.54 -4.96
N GLU A 107 -1.71 9.21 -6.17
CA GLU A 107 -2.04 7.96 -6.83
C GLU A 107 -0.83 7.03 -6.78
N LEU A 108 -1.04 5.83 -6.24
CA LEU A 108 -0.04 4.77 -6.18
C LEU A 108 -0.51 3.56 -6.97
N PHE A 109 0.41 2.90 -7.66
CA PHE A 109 0.16 1.53 -8.11
C PHE A 109 0.84 0.56 -7.16
N GLU A 110 0.10 -0.48 -6.78
CA GLU A 110 0.64 -1.64 -6.07
C GLU A 110 0.79 -2.78 -7.06
N PHE A 111 2.00 -3.32 -7.16
CA PHE A 111 2.30 -4.55 -7.89
C PHE A 111 2.74 -5.57 -6.86
N SER A 112 2.03 -6.68 -6.75
CA SER A 112 2.29 -7.61 -5.66
C SER A 112 1.95 -9.05 -6.02
N THR A 113 2.32 -9.95 -5.13
CA THR A 113 1.76 -11.29 -5.07
C THR A 113 0.30 -11.20 -4.65
N GLN A 114 -0.41 -12.33 -4.66
CA GLN A 114 -1.84 -12.35 -4.34
C GLN A 114 -2.14 -11.66 -3.02
N HIS A 115 -3.17 -10.83 -3.02
CA HIS A 115 -3.67 -10.16 -1.81
C HIS A 115 -4.74 -11.00 -1.14
N PHE A 116 -4.61 -11.15 0.19
CA PHE A 116 -5.63 -11.70 1.08
C PHE A 116 -5.86 -10.72 2.21
N ASP A 117 -7.11 -10.37 2.49
CA ASP A 117 -7.43 -9.49 3.63
C ASP A 117 -6.97 -10.09 4.95
N SER A 118 -6.99 -11.43 5.07
CA SER A 118 -6.50 -12.15 6.24
C SER A 118 -4.99 -12.04 6.46
N ASP A 119 -4.24 -11.60 5.45
CA ASP A 119 -2.78 -11.39 5.50
C ASP A 119 -2.40 -9.96 5.89
N SER A 120 -3.34 -9.15 6.32
CA SER A 120 -3.08 -7.81 6.83
C SER A 120 -3.09 -7.83 8.35
N TYR A 121 -1.91 -7.65 8.93
CA TYR A 121 -1.72 -7.64 10.38
C TYR A 121 -1.58 -6.19 10.84
N ARG A 122 -2.69 -5.65 11.33
CA ARG A 122 -2.78 -4.24 11.70
C ARG A 122 -2.31 -4.04 13.14
N ILE A 123 -1.28 -3.21 13.33
CA ILE A 123 -0.71 -2.89 14.64
C ILE A 123 -1.34 -1.61 15.16
N GLN A 124 -1.50 -0.60 14.29
CA GLN A 124 -2.09 0.68 14.63
C GLN A 124 -3.05 1.12 13.54
N LYS A 125 -4.22 1.56 13.94
CA LYS A 125 -5.27 2.02 13.03
C LYS A 125 -4.83 3.28 12.28
N GLY A 126 -5.20 3.37 11.00
CA GLY A 126 -5.10 4.59 10.20
C GLY A 126 -6.42 5.36 10.14
N ASP A 127 -6.57 6.19 9.14
CA ASP A 127 -7.78 6.97 8.88
C ASP A 127 -8.91 6.17 8.26
#